data_a87c0b7142d6d5ceb86cb256eac1627b
#
_entry.id   a87c0b7142d6d5ceb86cb256eac1627b
#
_cell.length_a   1.000
_cell.length_b   1.000
_cell.length_c   1.000
_cell.angle_alpha   90.00
_cell.angle_beta   90.00
_cell.angle_gamma   90.00
#
_symmetry.space_group_name_H-M   'P 1'
#
loop_
_entity.id
_entity.type
_entity.pdbx_description
1 polymer ?
#
loop_
_entity_poly.entity_id
_entity_poly.type
_entity_poly.pdbx_seq_one_letter_code
_entity_poly.pdbx_strand_id
1 'polypeptide(L)'
;MRTTFFSVCWIAAILAFPFTGNAQWGDVEMTFLYDGKPPELKPGAESRFDRLRIHDQSWLFDKEGGVKSVVVRLLLEKDVKLPIHPDFEKAKGTSVRVDIAGGYFEPRIAIKYTNQNLTFANLNPFAHSVRGVSTKNQPFNVTVPENGMVTLEAERDGLNTHDPAVAVLTDNIHPEMKGYFFIHSHPYASVSDSKGKVILKNVPVGEWTFVMWHEVNGYIMKGALDGVAAEWPKGRMKIKVEPKVNQVGVIKFH
;
A
#
# COMPACT_ATOMS: atom_id res chain seq x y z
N MET A 1 3.89 -58.87 46.97
CA MET A 1 3.26 -58.53 45.70
C MET A 1 3.68 -57.15 45.29
N ARG A 2 4.59 -57.00 44.34
CA ARG A 2 5.02 -55.68 43.80
C ARG A 2 4.40 -55.53 42.42
N THR A 3 3.50 -54.58 42.28
CA THR A 3 2.85 -54.24 41.03
C THR A 3 3.69 -53.20 40.30
N THR A 4 4.26 -53.56 39.16
CA THR A 4 5.05 -52.68 38.29
C THR A 4 4.07 -52.02 37.28
N PHE A 5 3.92 -50.68 37.35
CA PHE A 5 3.21 -49.88 36.36
C PHE A 5 4.14 -49.60 35.17
N PHE A 6 3.81 -50.10 34.01
CA PHE A 6 4.42 -49.69 32.74
C PHE A 6 3.74 -48.41 32.23
N SER A 7 4.49 -47.29 32.22
CA SER A 7 4.06 -46.03 31.59
C SER A 7 4.38 -46.11 30.09
N VAL A 8 3.34 -46.17 29.26
CA VAL A 8 3.48 -46.10 27.81
C VAL A 8 3.54 -44.62 27.41
N CYS A 9 4.75 -44.15 27.05
CA CYS A 9 4.95 -42.83 26.49
C CYS A 9 4.54 -42.83 25.02
N TRP A 10 3.44 -42.17 24.68
CA TRP A 10 3.05 -41.92 23.29
C TRP A 10 3.91 -40.77 22.76
N ILE A 11 4.91 -41.06 21.93
CA ILE A 11 5.64 -40.08 21.15
C ILE A 11 4.77 -39.72 19.96
N ALA A 12 4.12 -38.54 19.99
CA ALA A 12 3.46 -37.99 18.83
C ALA A 12 4.54 -37.56 17.82
N ALA A 13 4.76 -38.36 16.80
CA ALA A 13 5.59 -38.01 15.67
C ALA A 13 4.92 -36.85 14.91
N ILE A 14 5.42 -35.62 15.06
CA ILE A 14 5.07 -34.50 14.19
C ILE A 14 5.66 -34.83 12.83
N LEU A 15 4.85 -35.35 11.92
CA LEU A 15 5.17 -35.47 10.51
C LEU A 15 5.31 -34.07 9.93
N ALA A 16 6.54 -33.56 9.90
CA ALA A 16 6.90 -32.44 9.08
C ALA A 16 6.77 -32.86 7.61
N PHE A 17 5.63 -32.55 6.99
CA PHE A 17 5.50 -32.70 5.54
C PHE A 17 6.46 -31.68 4.89
N PRO A 18 7.40 -32.14 4.04
CA PRO A 18 8.14 -31.20 3.22
C PRO A 18 7.15 -30.55 2.24
N PHE A 19 6.96 -29.25 2.39
CA PHE A 19 6.18 -28.44 1.47
C PHE A 19 6.96 -28.31 0.14
N THR A 20 6.92 -29.36 -0.68
CA THR A 20 7.38 -29.38 -2.08
C THR A 20 6.22 -29.13 -3.04
N GLY A 21 5.19 -28.42 -2.61
CA GLY A 21 4.10 -27.96 -3.48
C GLY A 21 4.49 -26.64 -4.10
N ASN A 22 4.34 -26.50 -5.42
CA ASN A 22 4.34 -25.19 -6.07
C ASN A 22 3.42 -24.28 -5.27
N ALA A 23 3.93 -23.09 -4.87
CA ALA A 23 3.14 -22.13 -4.14
C ALA A 23 1.87 -21.83 -4.94
N GLN A 24 0.70 -22.05 -4.34
CA GLN A 24 -0.57 -21.69 -4.94
C GLN A 24 -0.86 -20.22 -4.64
N TRP A 25 -1.61 -19.59 -5.52
CA TRP A 25 -1.87 -18.18 -5.48
C TRP A 25 -3.37 -17.90 -5.55
N GLY A 26 -3.81 -16.84 -4.90
CA GLY A 26 -5.17 -16.35 -4.99
C GLY A 26 -5.19 -14.82 -5.08
N ASP A 27 -6.24 -14.27 -5.63
CA ASP A 27 -6.47 -12.84 -5.60
C ASP A 27 -7.26 -12.47 -4.35
N VAL A 28 -7.02 -11.29 -3.79
CA VAL A 28 -7.79 -10.75 -2.66
C VAL A 28 -8.47 -9.47 -3.10
N GLU A 29 -9.80 -9.41 -2.98
CA GLU A 29 -10.61 -8.26 -3.37
C GLU A 29 -11.42 -7.74 -2.18
N MET A 30 -11.47 -6.42 -2.03
CA MET A 30 -12.30 -5.73 -1.04
C MET A 30 -12.70 -4.35 -1.52
N THR A 31 -13.76 -3.80 -0.95
CA THR A 31 -14.26 -2.47 -1.31
C THR A 31 -14.34 -1.60 -0.07
N PHE A 32 -13.90 -0.36 -0.18
CA PHE A 32 -13.92 0.62 0.90
C PHE A 32 -14.95 1.70 0.60
N LEU A 33 -15.91 1.86 1.49
CA LEU A 33 -16.93 2.90 1.41
C LEU A 33 -16.85 3.82 2.63
N TYR A 34 -17.16 5.08 2.42
CA TYR A 34 -17.29 6.03 3.53
C TYR A 34 -18.59 5.77 4.29
N ASP A 35 -18.52 5.78 5.61
CA ASP A 35 -19.69 5.61 6.49
C ASP A 35 -20.20 6.98 6.95
N GLY A 36 -21.29 7.42 6.35
CA GLY A 36 -21.91 8.69 6.67
C GLY A 36 -21.85 9.72 5.54
N LYS A 37 -22.06 11.00 5.89
CA LYS A 37 -21.96 12.11 4.93
C LYS A 37 -20.48 12.44 4.70
N PRO A 38 -19.99 12.40 3.45
CA PRO A 38 -18.63 12.80 3.16
C PRO A 38 -18.30 14.20 3.67
N PRO A 39 -17.12 14.41 4.22
CA PRO A 39 -16.69 15.74 4.64
C PRO A 39 -16.59 16.70 3.45
N GLU A 40 -16.90 17.96 3.69
CA GLU A 40 -16.67 19.00 2.69
C GLU A 40 -15.17 19.20 2.50
N LEU A 41 -14.72 19.10 1.25
CA LEU A 41 -13.32 19.36 0.91
C LEU A 41 -13.05 20.87 1.06
N LYS A 42 -11.87 21.19 1.59
CA LYS A 42 -11.44 22.58 1.69
C LYS A 42 -11.30 23.19 0.30
N PRO A 43 -11.66 24.47 0.13
CA PRO A 43 -11.38 25.20 -1.11
C PRO A 43 -9.90 25.08 -1.47
N GLY A 44 -9.62 24.95 -2.77
CA GLY A 44 -8.25 24.91 -3.25
C GLY A 44 -7.47 26.17 -2.89
N ALA A 45 -6.22 26.00 -2.51
CA ALA A 45 -5.28 27.12 -2.37
C ALA A 45 -4.72 27.50 -3.75
N GLU A 46 -4.58 28.80 -4.02
CA GLU A 46 -3.94 29.29 -5.23
C GLU A 46 -2.43 29.45 -4.96
N SER A 47 -1.62 28.82 -5.81
CA SER A 47 -0.17 28.98 -5.77
C SER A 47 0.24 30.44 -5.99
N ARG A 48 1.21 30.91 -5.23
CA ARG A 48 1.73 32.28 -5.33
C ARG A 48 2.59 32.51 -6.58
N PHE A 49 3.07 31.45 -7.22
CA PHE A 49 4.05 31.54 -8.28
C PHE A 49 3.44 31.45 -9.69
N ASP A 50 2.43 30.62 -9.88
CA ASP A 50 1.92 30.28 -11.21
C ASP A 50 0.38 30.29 -11.29
N ARG A 51 -0.30 30.76 -10.24
CA ARG A 51 -1.77 30.77 -10.09
C ARG A 51 -2.42 29.38 -10.19
N LEU A 52 -1.62 28.32 -10.03
CA LEU A 52 -2.14 26.96 -10.00
C LEU A 52 -3.06 26.80 -8.79
N ARG A 53 -4.29 26.36 -9.01
CA ARG A 53 -5.23 26.11 -7.93
C ARG A 53 -5.17 24.65 -7.51
N ILE A 54 -4.69 24.42 -6.29
CA ILE A 54 -4.49 23.08 -5.71
C ILE A 54 -5.63 22.80 -4.75
N HIS A 55 -6.48 21.84 -5.09
CA HIS A 55 -7.59 21.41 -4.24
C HIS A 55 -7.17 20.29 -3.30
N ASP A 56 -7.83 20.22 -2.16
CA ASP A 56 -7.65 19.12 -1.21
C ASP A 56 -8.10 17.80 -1.86
N GLN A 57 -7.22 16.82 -1.88
CA GLN A 57 -7.46 15.47 -2.40
C GLN A 57 -7.41 14.40 -1.31
N SER A 58 -7.41 14.81 -0.04
CA SER A 58 -7.30 13.87 1.07
C SER A 58 -8.50 12.92 1.18
N TRP A 59 -9.67 13.39 0.73
CA TRP A 59 -10.88 12.61 0.62
C TRP A 59 -11.44 12.67 -0.80
N LEU A 60 -11.36 11.58 -1.53
CA LEU A 60 -11.98 11.44 -2.84
C LEU A 60 -12.99 10.30 -2.82
N PHE A 61 -14.23 10.64 -3.12
CA PHE A 61 -15.36 9.72 -3.13
C PHE A 61 -15.99 9.66 -4.52
N ASP A 62 -16.52 8.51 -4.86
CA ASP A 62 -17.47 8.41 -5.96
C ASP A 62 -18.91 8.71 -5.48
N LYS A 63 -19.87 8.60 -6.39
CA LYS A 63 -21.30 8.86 -6.08
C LYS A 63 -21.92 7.83 -5.12
N GLU A 64 -21.30 6.68 -5.00
CA GLU A 64 -21.76 5.55 -4.19
C GLU A 64 -21.02 5.49 -2.84
N GLY A 65 -20.11 6.45 -2.59
CA GLY A 65 -19.31 6.53 -1.38
C GLY A 65 -18.01 5.73 -1.43
N GLY A 66 -17.63 5.23 -2.60
CA GLY A 66 -16.35 4.56 -2.79
C GLY A 66 -15.16 5.45 -2.47
N VAL A 67 -14.28 5.03 -1.56
CA VAL A 67 -13.14 5.82 -1.09
C VAL A 67 -11.89 5.51 -1.89
N LYS A 68 -11.40 6.50 -2.66
CA LYS A 68 -10.10 6.40 -3.38
C LYS A 68 -8.93 6.52 -2.38
N SER A 69 -7.80 5.95 -2.74
CA SER A 69 -6.52 6.10 -2.02
C SER A 69 -6.46 5.40 -0.66
N VAL A 70 -7.24 4.36 -0.43
CA VAL A 70 -7.01 3.42 0.66
C VAL A 70 -5.91 2.45 0.26
N VAL A 71 -4.89 2.31 1.10
CA VAL A 71 -3.80 1.34 0.90
C VAL A 71 -4.11 0.07 1.68
N VAL A 72 -4.03 -1.06 1.00
CA VAL A 72 -4.03 -2.39 1.63
C VAL A 72 -2.72 -3.08 1.28
N ARG A 73 -2.02 -3.56 2.29
CA ARG A 73 -0.75 -4.26 2.10
C ARG A 73 -0.64 -5.46 3.04
N LEU A 74 -0.02 -6.52 2.56
CA LEU A 74 0.34 -7.66 3.39
C LEU A 74 1.39 -7.23 4.42
N LEU A 75 1.21 -7.60 5.68
CA LEU A 75 2.17 -7.37 6.74
C LEU A 75 3.25 -8.47 6.69
N LEU A 76 4.48 -8.08 6.36
CA LEU A 76 5.60 -9.01 6.47
C LEU A 76 6.01 -9.13 7.94
N GLU A 77 5.77 -10.27 8.54
CA GLU A 77 6.23 -10.59 9.88
C GLU A 77 7.71 -10.97 9.88
N LYS A 78 8.37 -10.77 11.02
CA LYS A 78 9.78 -11.10 11.15
C LYS A 78 10.00 -12.61 10.93
N ASP A 79 11.06 -12.94 10.21
CA ASP A 79 11.49 -14.33 9.91
C ASP A 79 10.51 -15.15 9.04
N VAL A 80 9.46 -14.54 8.51
CA VAL A 80 8.55 -15.18 7.56
C VAL A 80 9.10 -15.05 6.14
N LYS A 81 9.37 -16.19 5.50
CA LYS A 81 9.67 -16.25 4.06
C LYS A 81 8.36 -16.17 3.28
N LEU A 82 8.12 -15.01 2.69
CA LEU A 82 6.96 -14.77 1.84
C LEU A 82 7.28 -15.22 0.40
N PRO A 83 6.55 -16.21 -0.15
CA PRO A 83 6.71 -16.57 -1.55
C PRO A 83 6.37 -15.38 -2.45
N ILE A 84 7.15 -15.17 -3.50
CA ILE A 84 6.91 -14.14 -4.51
C ILE A 84 6.46 -14.81 -5.80
N HIS A 85 5.30 -14.37 -6.33
CA HIS A 85 4.80 -14.89 -7.60
C HIS A 85 5.78 -14.56 -8.75
N PRO A 86 6.08 -15.51 -9.66
CA PRO A 86 7.07 -15.27 -10.72
C PRO A 86 6.80 -14.05 -11.62
N ASP A 87 5.56 -13.67 -11.81
CA ASP A 87 5.22 -12.47 -12.61
C ASP A 87 5.81 -11.18 -12.03
N PHE A 88 6.05 -11.14 -10.71
CA PHE A 88 6.63 -9.96 -10.07
C PHE A 88 8.15 -9.86 -10.22
N GLU A 89 8.83 -10.95 -10.58
CA GLU A 89 10.26 -10.90 -10.91
C GLU A 89 10.53 -9.98 -12.11
N LYS A 90 9.57 -9.86 -13.05
CA LYS A 90 9.62 -8.97 -14.20
C LYS A 90 9.60 -7.48 -13.81
N ALA A 91 9.15 -7.16 -12.60
CA ALA A 91 9.10 -5.78 -12.12
C ALA A 91 10.47 -5.26 -11.63
N LYS A 92 11.46 -6.14 -11.42
CA LYS A 92 12.81 -5.72 -11.01
C LYS A 92 13.44 -4.80 -12.06
N GLY A 93 14.00 -3.68 -11.61
CA GLY A 93 14.64 -2.69 -12.46
C GLY A 93 13.67 -1.80 -13.27
N THR A 94 12.36 -2.07 -13.20
CA THR A 94 11.37 -1.14 -13.80
C THR A 94 11.19 0.10 -12.93
N SER A 95 10.53 1.12 -13.46
CA SER A 95 10.21 2.32 -12.71
C SER A 95 8.73 2.39 -12.36
N VAL A 96 8.44 2.77 -11.12
CA VAL A 96 7.14 3.30 -10.73
C VAL A 96 7.12 4.77 -11.11
N ARG A 97 6.16 5.14 -11.95
CA ARG A 97 6.01 6.52 -12.43
C ARG A 97 5.00 7.28 -11.59
N VAL A 98 5.35 8.51 -11.25
CA VAL A 98 4.50 9.51 -10.62
C VAL A 98 4.50 10.75 -11.50
N ASP A 99 3.35 11.07 -12.06
CA ASP A 99 3.17 12.28 -12.85
C ASP A 99 2.90 13.49 -11.92
N ILE A 100 3.42 14.64 -12.31
CA ILE A 100 3.17 15.92 -11.66
C ILE A 100 2.34 16.73 -12.65
N ALA A 101 1.04 16.83 -12.37
CA ALA A 101 0.09 17.46 -13.28
C ALA A 101 -0.94 18.30 -12.52
N GLY A 102 -1.21 19.52 -12.95
CA GLY A 102 -2.26 20.35 -12.41
C GLY A 102 -2.20 20.59 -10.88
N GLY A 103 -0.99 20.53 -10.29
CA GLY A 103 -0.79 20.69 -8.85
C GLY A 103 -0.91 19.42 -8.02
N TYR A 104 -0.81 18.26 -8.65
CA TYR A 104 -0.98 16.96 -7.99
C TYR A 104 0.12 15.99 -8.37
N PHE A 105 0.37 15.03 -7.46
CA PHE A 105 1.08 13.79 -7.76
C PHE A 105 0.07 12.72 -8.19
N GLU A 106 0.25 12.11 -9.37
CA GLU A 106 -0.64 11.05 -9.86
C GLU A 106 0.19 9.82 -10.28
N PRO A 107 0.03 8.68 -9.60
CA PRO A 107 -0.91 8.46 -8.51
C PRO A 107 -0.51 9.25 -7.24
N ARG A 108 -1.52 9.68 -6.46
CA ARG A 108 -1.30 10.33 -5.16
C ARG A 108 -0.53 9.44 -4.18
N ILE A 109 -0.73 8.14 -4.29
CA ILE A 109 -0.03 7.12 -3.51
C ILE A 109 0.66 6.17 -4.45
N ALA A 110 1.98 6.18 -4.46
CA ALA A 110 2.81 5.27 -5.23
C ALA A 110 3.25 4.08 -4.37
N ILE A 111 3.15 2.87 -4.90
CA ILE A 111 3.69 1.67 -4.27
C ILE A 111 4.81 1.14 -5.16
N LYS A 112 6.01 1.00 -4.60
CA LYS A 112 7.15 0.41 -5.30
C LYS A 112 7.77 -0.74 -4.51
N TYR A 113 8.40 -1.66 -5.22
CA TYR A 113 9.27 -2.64 -4.60
C TYR A 113 10.66 -2.06 -4.35
N THR A 114 11.38 -2.70 -3.45
CA THR A 114 12.76 -2.32 -3.15
C THR A 114 13.62 -2.21 -4.42
N ASN A 115 13.43 -3.11 -5.39
CA ASN A 115 14.24 -3.17 -6.61
C ASN A 115 13.67 -2.36 -7.79
N GLN A 116 12.62 -1.57 -7.59
CA GLN A 116 12.10 -0.68 -8.62
C GLN A 116 12.65 0.72 -8.45
N ASN A 117 12.81 1.43 -9.55
CA ASN A 117 13.12 2.84 -9.56
C ASN A 117 11.86 3.68 -9.29
N LEU A 118 12.03 4.96 -9.02
CA LEU A 118 10.94 5.93 -8.86
C LEU A 118 11.16 7.08 -9.86
N THR A 119 10.22 7.26 -10.79
CA THR A 119 10.31 8.29 -11.82
C THR A 119 9.26 9.36 -11.59
N PHE A 120 9.68 10.60 -11.50
CA PHE A 120 8.79 11.77 -11.52
C PHE A 120 8.77 12.35 -12.92
N ALA A 121 7.59 12.51 -13.50
CA ALA A 121 7.39 13.13 -14.81
C ALA A 121 6.55 14.41 -14.65
N ASN A 122 7.15 15.53 -14.93
CA ASN A 122 6.50 16.82 -14.84
C ASN A 122 5.77 17.15 -16.15
N LEU A 123 4.45 17.29 -16.07
CA LEU A 123 3.58 17.63 -17.20
C LEU A 123 3.17 19.11 -17.18
N ASN A 124 3.79 19.91 -16.32
CA ASN A 124 3.53 21.35 -16.24
C ASN A 124 4.64 22.14 -16.97
N PRO A 125 4.34 23.36 -17.46
CA PRO A 125 5.29 24.23 -18.17
C PRO A 125 6.21 25.02 -17.19
N PHE A 126 6.42 24.52 -15.99
CA PHE A 126 7.31 25.08 -14.97
C PHE A 126 7.90 23.96 -14.12
N ALA A 127 9.05 24.22 -13.50
CA ALA A 127 9.76 23.24 -12.70
C ALA A 127 9.08 22.94 -11.36
N HIS A 128 9.29 21.74 -10.85
CA HIS A 128 8.91 21.30 -9.51
C HIS A 128 10.12 20.90 -8.68
N SER A 129 10.03 21.03 -7.36
CA SER A 129 11.07 20.60 -6.42
C SER A 129 10.51 19.52 -5.50
N VAL A 130 10.59 18.27 -5.94
CA VAL A 130 10.00 17.14 -5.25
C VAL A 130 10.90 16.65 -4.13
N ARG A 131 10.37 16.63 -2.92
CA ARG A 131 11.02 16.13 -1.73
C ARG A 131 10.31 14.87 -1.24
N GLY A 132 11.07 13.81 -0.98
CA GLY A 132 10.58 12.57 -0.38
C GLY A 132 11.27 12.27 0.93
N VAL A 133 10.48 11.86 1.95
CA VAL A 133 11.00 11.49 3.27
C VAL A 133 10.43 10.14 3.67
N SER A 134 11.32 9.21 3.94
CA SER A 134 11.07 7.84 4.38
C SER A 134 11.77 7.59 5.70
N THR A 135 11.32 6.62 6.49
CA THR A 135 11.93 6.33 7.80
C THR A 135 13.17 5.46 7.69
N LYS A 136 13.29 4.65 6.64
CA LYS A 136 14.39 3.69 6.46
C LYS A 136 15.21 3.87 5.18
N ASN A 137 14.79 4.77 4.33
CA ASN A 137 15.49 5.05 3.08
C ASN A 137 16.03 6.48 3.09
N GLN A 138 16.98 6.76 2.21
CA GLN A 138 17.55 8.10 2.09
C GLN A 138 16.45 9.11 1.70
N PRO A 139 16.37 10.26 2.39
CA PRO A 139 15.54 11.36 1.92
C PRO A 139 16.11 11.92 0.63
N PHE A 140 15.24 12.36 -0.25
CA PHE A 140 15.65 13.00 -1.50
C PHE A 140 14.98 14.35 -1.70
N ASN A 141 15.63 15.20 -2.48
CA ASN A 141 15.08 16.45 -2.98
C ASN A 141 15.60 16.68 -4.39
N VAL A 142 14.71 16.59 -5.38
CA VAL A 142 15.08 16.65 -6.80
C VAL A 142 14.27 17.71 -7.53
N THR A 143 14.95 18.46 -8.40
CA THR A 143 14.26 19.37 -9.32
C THR A 143 13.84 18.58 -10.56
N VAL A 144 12.53 18.59 -10.83
CA VAL A 144 11.96 18.02 -12.04
C VAL A 144 11.69 19.17 -13.01
N PRO A 145 12.45 19.29 -14.12
CA PRO A 145 12.31 20.42 -15.02
C PRO A 145 10.93 20.45 -15.69
N GLU A 146 10.57 21.58 -16.25
CA GLU A 146 9.33 21.73 -17.04
C GLU A 146 9.27 20.68 -18.16
N ASN A 147 8.13 20.03 -18.31
CA ASN A 147 7.90 18.98 -19.31
C ASN A 147 8.98 17.88 -19.32
N GLY A 148 9.69 17.70 -18.19
CA GLY A 148 10.82 16.78 -18.07
C GLY A 148 10.56 15.63 -17.07
N MET A 149 11.58 14.78 -16.94
CA MET A 149 11.52 13.63 -16.02
C MET A 149 12.82 13.50 -15.23
N VAL A 150 12.70 12.99 -14.00
CA VAL A 150 13.81 12.58 -13.14
C VAL A 150 13.54 11.19 -12.61
N THR A 151 14.51 10.30 -12.75
CA THR A 151 14.44 8.94 -12.21
C THR A 151 15.43 8.79 -11.05
N LEU A 152 14.89 8.36 -9.91
CA LEU A 152 15.67 7.90 -8.77
C LEU A 152 15.86 6.39 -8.89
N GLU A 153 17.10 5.95 -8.99
CA GLU A 153 17.45 4.53 -9.05
C GLU A 153 17.49 3.94 -7.65
N ALA A 154 16.85 2.79 -7.48
CA ALA A 154 16.63 2.20 -6.16
C ALA A 154 17.90 2.06 -5.31
N GLU A 155 18.99 1.54 -5.89
CA GLU A 155 20.24 1.33 -5.18
C GLU A 155 21.08 2.61 -5.08
N ARG A 156 21.28 3.31 -6.20
CA ARG A 156 22.10 4.52 -6.25
C ARG A 156 21.61 5.60 -5.31
N ASP A 157 20.27 5.77 -5.24
CA ASP A 157 19.64 6.84 -4.48
C ASP A 157 19.12 6.38 -3.10
N GLY A 158 19.48 5.15 -2.69
CA GLY A 158 19.18 4.62 -1.36
C GLY A 158 17.70 4.40 -1.09
N LEU A 159 16.92 3.99 -2.13
CA LEU A 159 15.48 3.73 -2.05
C LEU A 159 15.14 2.24 -2.19
N ASN A 160 15.99 1.37 -1.65
CA ASN A 160 15.90 -0.08 -1.82
C ASN A 160 15.63 -0.86 -0.52
N THR A 161 15.30 -0.19 0.56
CA THR A 161 15.01 -0.84 1.85
C THR A 161 13.50 -0.89 2.11
N HIS A 162 13.00 -2.07 2.51
CA HIS A 162 11.60 -2.20 2.96
C HIS A 162 11.30 -1.23 4.11
N ASP A 163 10.30 -0.38 3.93
CA ASP A 163 9.84 0.54 4.95
C ASP A 163 8.39 0.23 5.33
N PRO A 164 8.12 -0.18 6.58
CA PRO A 164 6.76 -0.43 7.04
C PRO A 164 5.95 0.87 7.22
N ALA A 165 6.61 2.02 7.30
CA ALA A 165 5.96 3.32 7.42
C ALA A 165 5.64 3.90 6.03
N VAL A 166 4.65 4.78 6.00
CA VAL A 166 4.35 5.59 4.83
C VAL A 166 5.40 6.68 4.68
N ALA A 167 5.92 6.85 3.48
CA ALA A 167 6.78 7.97 3.13
C ALA A 167 5.96 9.10 2.51
N VAL A 168 6.37 10.35 2.75
CA VAL A 168 5.64 11.55 2.30
C VAL A 168 6.37 12.17 1.12
N LEU A 169 5.61 12.54 0.09
CA LEU A 169 6.02 13.39 -1.02
C LEU A 169 5.47 14.80 -0.81
N THR A 170 6.31 15.80 -0.99
CA THR A 170 5.95 17.23 -0.98
C THR A 170 6.64 17.93 -2.13
N ASP A 171 6.12 19.09 -2.50
CA ASP A 171 6.80 20.01 -3.41
C ASP A 171 7.24 21.25 -2.65
N ASN A 172 8.51 21.67 -2.78
CA ASN A 172 9.02 22.83 -2.06
C ASN A 172 8.59 24.15 -2.70
N ILE A 173 8.20 24.14 -3.97
CA ILE A 173 7.69 25.31 -4.70
C ILE A 173 6.18 25.45 -4.43
N HIS A 174 5.48 24.32 -4.38
CA HIS A 174 4.03 24.23 -4.15
C HIS A 174 3.75 23.41 -2.88
N PRO A 175 3.92 23.98 -1.68
CA PRO A 175 3.84 23.23 -0.41
C PRO A 175 2.45 22.64 -0.13
N GLU A 176 1.42 23.04 -0.85
CA GLU A 176 0.07 22.48 -0.82
C GLU A 176 0.00 21.11 -1.51
N MET A 177 0.95 20.81 -2.41
CA MET A 177 1.04 19.52 -3.07
C MET A 177 1.54 18.46 -2.09
N LYS A 178 0.78 17.37 -1.99
CA LYS A 178 1.10 16.25 -1.13
C LYS A 178 0.80 14.92 -1.80
N GLY A 179 1.70 14.00 -1.64
CA GLY A 179 1.55 12.61 -2.06
C GLY A 179 2.23 11.68 -1.08
N TYR A 180 2.17 10.39 -1.37
CA TYR A 180 2.74 9.37 -0.51
C TYR A 180 3.40 8.29 -1.35
N PHE A 181 4.35 7.58 -0.76
CA PHE A 181 4.87 6.38 -1.37
C PHE A 181 5.19 5.32 -0.33
N PHE A 182 5.13 4.07 -0.76
CA PHE A 182 5.48 2.92 0.04
C PHE A 182 6.58 2.14 -0.65
N ILE A 183 7.54 1.62 0.13
CA ILE A 183 8.62 0.77 -0.37
C ILE A 183 8.51 -0.60 0.30
N HIS A 184 8.15 -1.62 -0.47
CA HIS A 184 7.96 -2.97 0.04
C HIS A 184 8.97 -3.95 -0.56
N SER A 185 9.37 -4.95 0.22
CA SER A 185 10.16 -6.08 -0.26
C SER A 185 9.33 -7.17 -0.95
N HIS A 186 8.01 -6.94 -1.10
CA HIS A 186 7.05 -7.86 -1.72
C HIS A 186 5.97 -7.11 -2.49
N PRO A 187 5.31 -7.75 -3.47
CA PRO A 187 4.34 -7.10 -4.36
C PRO A 187 2.91 -6.98 -3.80
N TYR A 188 2.64 -7.56 -2.63
CA TYR A 188 1.28 -7.70 -2.12
C TYR A 188 0.81 -6.45 -1.40
N ALA A 189 0.70 -5.38 -2.14
CA ALA A 189 0.13 -4.10 -1.74
C ALA A 189 -0.63 -3.49 -2.91
N SER A 190 -1.73 -2.80 -2.62
CA SER A 190 -2.58 -2.15 -3.63
C SER A 190 -3.26 -0.92 -3.04
N VAL A 191 -3.72 -0.04 -3.91
CA VAL A 191 -4.44 1.18 -3.57
C VAL A 191 -5.84 1.11 -4.15
N SER A 192 -6.84 1.56 -3.40
CA SER A 192 -8.22 1.59 -3.89
C SER A 192 -8.38 2.56 -5.06
N ASP A 193 -9.16 2.13 -6.04
CA ASP A 193 -9.56 2.94 -7.18
C ASP A 193 -10.64 3.99 -6.80
N SER A 194 -11.17 4.69 -7.79
CA SER A 194 -12.21 5.70 -7.59
C SER A 194 -13.52 5.15 -7.03
N LYS A 195 -13.74 3.84 -7.14
CA LYS A 195 -14.92 3.14 -6.58
C LYS A 195 -14.65 2.50 -5.23
N GLY A 196 -13.49 2.77 -4.63
CA GLY A 196 -13.06 2.16 -3.38
C GLY A 196 -12.58 0.71 -3.50
N LYS A 197 -12.48 0.15 -4.73
CA LYS A 197 -12.10 -1.24 -4.93
C LYS A 197 -10.58 -1.42 -4.83
N VAL A 198 -10.16 -2.39 -4.01
CA VAL A 198 -8.78 -2.87 -3.88
C VAL A 198 -8.69 -4.29 -4.43
N ILE A 199 -7.68 -4.55 -5.24
CA ILE A 199 -7.36 -5.88 -5.75
C ILE A 199 -5.88 -6.16 -5.51
N LEU A 200 -5.58 -7.19 -4.73
CA LEU A 200 -4.24 -7.73 -4.59
C LEU A 200 -4.16 -9.02 -5.41
N LYS A 201 -3.27 -9.03 -6.38
CA LYS A 201 -3.10 -10.16 -7.30
C LYS A 201 -2.06 -11.14 -6.80
N ASN A 202 -2.30 -12.42 -7.12
CA ASN A 202 -1.31 -13.49 -6.92
C ASN A 202 -0.74 -13.54 -5.47
N VAL A 203 -1.59 -13.36 -4.47
CA VAL A 203 -1.21 -13.49 -3.06
C VAL A 203 -0.99 -14.98 -2.74
N PRO A 204 0.08 -15.37 -1.99
CA PRO A 204 0.29 -16.76 -1.63
C PRO A 204 -0.89 -17.32 -0.84
N VAL A 205 -1.26 -18.57 -1.12
CA VAL A 205 -2.27 -19.30 -0.32
C VAL A 205 -1.79 -19.44 1.12
N GLY A 206 -2.68 -19.21 2.09
CA GLY A 206 -2.37 -19.28 3.52
C GLY A 206 -3.11 -18.24 4.33
N GLU A 207 -2.82 -18.16 5.62
CA GLU A 207 -3.35 -17.13 6.50
C GLU A 207 -2.37 -15.96 6.59
N TRP A 208 -2.84 -14.77 6.17
CA TRP A 208 -2.02 -13.58 6.13
C TRP A 208 -2.70 -12.43 6.87
N THR A 209 -1.88 -11.56 7.44
CA THR A 209 -2.35 -10.30 8.02
C THR A 209 -2.16 -9.18 7.00
N PHE A 210 -3.24 -8.47 6.71
CA PHE A 210 -3.20 -7.25 5.89
C PHE A 210 -3.34 -6.02 6.75
N VAL A 211 -2.73 -4.91 6.32
CA VAL A 211 -2.82 -3.61 6.99
C VAL A 211 -3.54 -2.65 6.07
N MET A 212 -4.55 -1.99 6.61
CA MET A 212 -5.35 -0.97 5.92
C MET A 212 -4.97 0.42 6.41
N TRP A 213 -4.72 1.33 5.48
CA TRP A 213 -4.30 2.69 5.79
C TRP A 213 -4.94 3.70 4.84
N HIS A 214 -5.30 4.86 5.37
CA HIS A 214 -5.76 6.01 4.60
C HIS A 214 -5.10 7.28 5.13
N GLU A 215 -4.81 8.27 4.27
CA GLU A 215 -4.03 9.45 4.66
C GLU A 215 -4.64 10.31 5.77
N VAL A 216 -5.96 10.32 5.90
CA VAL A 216 -6.64 11.07 6.95
C VAL A 216 -6.77 10.26 8.24
N ASN A 217 -7.16 9.00 8.14
CA ASN A 217 -7.39 8.13 9.30
C ASN A 217 -6.09 7.52 9.87
N GLY A 218 -5.00 7.53 9.10
CA GLY A 218 -3.88 6.64 9.41
C GLY A 218 -4.30 5.18 9.21
N TYR A 219 -4.09 4.35 10.22
CA TYR A 219 -4.59 2.98 10.20
C TYR A 219 -6.12 2.95 10.38
N ILE A 220 -6.83 2.23 9.48
CA ILE A 220 -8.29 2.03 9.60
C ILE A 220 -8.52 0.99 10.69
N MET A 221 -8.86 1.44 11.90
CA MET A 221 -8.90 0.59 13.10
C MET A 221 -10.29 0.11 13.46
N LYS A 222 -11.35 0.74 12.93
CA LYS A 222 -12.74 0.40 13.22
C LYS A 222 -13.66 0.76 12.07
N GLY A 223 -14.80 0.12 11.99
CA GLY A 223 -15.80 0.35 10.97
C GLY A 223 -16.82 -0.78 10.94
N ALA A 224 -17.31 -1.13 9.76
CA ALA A 224 -18.16 -2.28 9.54
C ALA A 224 -17.66 -3.11 8.36
N LEU A 225 -17.74 -4.44 8.46
CA LEU A 225 -17.52 -5.39 7.38
C LEU A 225 -18.86 -6.00 7.00
N ASP A 226 -19.30 -5.80 5.76
CA ASP A 226 -20.62 -6.23 5.25
C ASP A 226 -21.78 -5.82 6.18
N GLY A 227 -21.69 -4.60 6.74
CA GLY A 227 -22.70 -4.04 7.64
C GLY A 227 -22.57 -4.48 9.10
N VAL A 228 -21.65 -5.37 9.44
CA VAL A 228 -21.39 -5.80 10.81
C VAL A 228 -20.22 -5.01 11.40
N ALA A 229 -20.44 -4.38 12.57
CA ALA A 229 -19.38 -3.63 13.25
C ALA A 229 -18.15 -4.50 13.50
N ALA A 230 -16.98 -3.95 13.19
CA ALA A 230 -15.71 -4.64 13.29
C ALA A 230 -14.58 -3.70 13.75
N GLU A 231 -13.61 -4.27 14.46
CA GLU A 231 -12.40 -3.58 14.87
C GLU A 231 -11.15 -4.27 14.32
N TRP A 232 -10.20 -3.46 13.87
CA TRP A 232 -8.94 -3.90 13.30
C TRP A 232 -7.77 -3.20 14.02
N PRO A 233 -7.32 -3.71 15.17
CA PRO A 233 -6.24 -3.10 15.94
C PRO A 233 -5.01 -2.83 15.05
N LYS A 234 -4.54 -1.57 15.02
CA LYS A 234 -3.46 -1.11 14.12
C LYS A 234 -3.77 -1.30 12.63
N GLY A 235 -5.06 -1.29 12.25
CA GLY A 235 -5.51 -1.51 10.88
C GLY A 235 -5.31 -2.93 10.36
N ARG A 236 -5.14 -3.94 11.24
CA ARG A 236 -4.75 -5.30 10.87
C ARG A 236 -5.97 -6.20 10.72
N MET A 237 -6.10 -6.81 9.55
CA MET A 237 -7.12 -7.80 9.23
C MET A 237 -6.44 -9.12 8.83
N LYS A 238 -6.87 -10.24 9.44
CA LYS A 238 -6.44 -11.58 9.04
C LYS A 238 -7.35 -12.10 7.94
N ILE A 239 -6.76 -12.61 6.88
CA ILE A 239 -7.47 -13.17 5.72
C ILE A 239 -6.84 -14.53 5.40
N LYS A 240 -7.69 -15.56 5.28
CA LYS A 240 -7.31 -16.86 4.73
C LYS A 240 -7.42 -16.77 3.21
N VAL A 241 -6.29 -16.83 2.53
CA VAL A 241 -6.21 -16.81 1.07
C VAL A 241 -6.29 -18.23 0.54
N GLU A 242 -7.24 -18.50 -0.34
CA GLU A 242 -7.45 -19.74 -1.05
C GLU A 242 -7.07 -19.55 -2.54
N PRO A 243 -6.80 -20.65 -3.32
CA PRO A 243 -6.37 -20.53 -4.72
C PRO A 243 -7.54 -20.15 -5.66
N LYS A 244 -8.13 -19.01 -5.39
CA LYS A 244 -9.27 -18.42 -6.13
C LYS A 244 -9.30 -16.91 -5.91
N VAL A 245 -10.32 -16.23 -6.43
CA VAL A 245 -10.62 -14.87 -6.01
C VAL A 245 -11.28 -14.91 -4.63
N ASN A 246 -10.63 -14.31 -3.63
CA ASN A 246 -11.10 -14.22 -2.26
C ASN A 246 -11.81 -12.86 -2.07
N GLN A 247 -13.12 -12.87 -2.06
CA GLN A 247 -13.95 -11.70 -1.76
C GLN A 247 -13.96 -11.50 -0.25
N VAL A 248 -13.37 -10.42 0.23
CA VAL A 248 -13.33 -10.08 1.66
C VAL A 248 -14.62 -9.41 2.09
N GLY A 249 -15.21 -8.59 1.23
CA GLY A 249 -16.45 -7.86 1.49
C GLY A 249 -16.31 -6.35 1.38
N VAL A 250 -17.30 -5.64 1.89
CA VAL A 250 -17.39 -4.18 1.90
C VAL A 250 -17.02 -3.65 3.28
N ILE A 251 -15.99 -2.83 3.34
CA ILE A 251 -15.50 -2.17 4.55
C ILE A 251 -16.00 -0.74 4.55
N LYS A 252 -16.85 -0.39 5.52
CA LYS A 252 -17.30 0.98 5.76
C LYS A 252 -16.51 1.58 6.92
N PHE A 253 -16.02 2.82 6.74
CA PHE A 253 -15.27 3.56 7.76
C PHE A 253 -15.48 5.07 7.59
N HIS A 254 -15.10 5.88 8.59
CA HIS A 254 -15.24 7.35 8.60
C HIS A 254 -14.00 8.02 9.20
#